data_d9a24f2e4047fb70a26fc0339d604d71
#
_entry.id   d9a24f2e4047fb70a26fc0339d604d71
#
_cell.length_a   1.000
_cell.length_b   1.000
_cell.length_c   1.000
_cell.angle_alpha   90.00
_cell.angle_beta   90.00
_cell.angle_gamma   90.00
#
_symmetry.space_group_name_H-M   'P 1'
#
loop_
_entity.id
_entity.type
_entity.pdbx_description
1 polymer ?
#
loop_
_entity_poly.entity_id
_entity_poly.type
_entity_poly.pdbx_seq_one_letter_code
_entity_poly.pdbx_strand_id
1 'polypeptide(L)'
;MMQVKYFIGIASVCTALFLGACNGDGNSNSTQPQEQAKLQPIVIQGALPVESEKMAAQLDNATVEMIGEWKFWKGTYKGYPVVISKTRMGMSNSAAATALAIQHYKPIAIINQGTAGGHDPDLHVFDIVLGKYTTNIGTFKTPNKPVGGGSNALEWNEAFDVLPDDESDPEPIAIRKFEGDKELLLAAYKAKPNYTKGQVVEGTIGSADTWNNELDRIKQFHTVYGTSVEEMEAASVAQIAHQFEVPFLGIRILSNNITNNGAYDPATGEACQEYALDVAEQYMKAKAAAK
;
A
#
# COMPACT_ATOMS: atom_id res chain seq x y z
N MET A 1 -21.93 -32.17 -26.31
CA MET A 1 -21.34 -33.34 -25.70
C MET A 1 -19.94 -33.49 -26.29
N MET A 2 -18.95 -32.94 -25.63
CA MET A 2 -17.55 -32.96 -26.12
C MET A 2 -16.68 -33.33 -24.93
N GLN A 3 -16.12 -34.53 -24.94
CA GLN A 3 -15.28 -35.07 -23.88
C GLN A 3 -13.85 -34.54 -24.07
N VAL A 4 -13.29 -33.92 -23.06
CA VAL A 4 -11.87 -33.53 -22.98
C VAL A 4 -11.13 -34.63 -22.20
N LYS A 5 -10.21 -35.34 -22.87
CA LYS A 5 -9.34 -36.35 -22.25
C LYS A 5 -8.14 -35.68 -21.61
N TYR A 6 -7.96 -35.90 -20.32
CA TYR A 6 -6.72 -35.54 -19.60
C TYR A 6 -5.65 -36.59 -19.86
N PHE A 7 -4.47 -36.15 -20.31
CA PHE A 7 -3.26 -36.97 -20.37
C PHE A 7 -2.47 -36.80 -19.06
N ILE A 8 -2.34 -37.88 -18.31
CA ILE A 8 -1.46 -37.99 -17.16
C ILE A 8 -0.09 -38.46 -17.67
N GLY A 9 0.89 -37.60 -17.60
CA GLY A 9 2.30 -37.94 -17.89
C GLY A 9 2.98 -38.44 -16.61
N ILE A 10 3.35 -39.72 -16.56
CA ILE A 10 4.16 -40.32 -15.50
C ILE A 10 5.62 -40.04 -15.80
N ALA A 11 6.27 -39.24 -14.95
CA ALA A 11 7.73 -39.06 -14.98
C ALA A 11 8.41 -40.14 -14.15
N SER A 12 9.21 -40.94 -14.83
CA SER A 12 10.02 -42.04 -14.26
C SER A 12 11.25 -41.47 -13.56
N VAL A 13 11.43 -41.73 -12.27
CA VAL A 13 12.63 -41.38 -11.51
C VAL A 13 13.66 -42.51 -11.68
N CYS A 14 14.77 -42.20 -12.35
CA CYS A 14 15.94 -43.09 -12.38
C CYS A 14 16.83 -42.80 -11.18
N THR A 15 16.88 -43.74 -10.25
CA THR A 15 17.80 -43.77 -9.13
C THR A 15 19.13 -44.42 -9.60
N ALA A 16 20.21 -43.66 -9.68
CA ALA A 16 21.55 -44.20 -9.89
C ALA A 16 22.28 -44.28 -8.53
N LEU A 17 22.51 -45.51 -8.08
CA LEU A 17 23.40 -45.83 -6.97
C LEU A 17 24.85 -45.81 -7.47
N PHE A 18 25.69 -44.94 -6.88
CA PHE A 18 27.13 -45.07 -6.95
C PHE A 18 27.68 -45.42 -5.58
N LEU A 19 28.17 -46.65 -5.46
CA LEU A 19 29.04 -47.11 -4.39
C LEU A 19 30.49 -46.82 -4.83
N GLY A 20 31.21 -46.07 -4.05
CA GLY A 20 32.62 -45.85 -4.22
C GLY A 20 33.26 -45.57 -2.88
N ALA A 21 34.11 -46.48 -2.42
CA ALA A 21 34.73 -46.51 -1.10
C ALA A 21 36.05 -45.73 -1.02
N CYS A 22 36.29 -45.19 0.16
CA CYS A 22 37.54 -45.15 0.94
C CYS A 22 38.66 -44.15 0.63
N ASN A 23 38.95 -43.42 1.71
CA ASN A 23 40.23 -42.98 2.29
C ASN A 23 40.88 -41.68 1.76
N GLY A 24 41.05 -40.78 2.69
CA GLY A 24 41.99 -39.67 2.62
C GLY A 24 41.71 -38.60 3.68
N ASP A 25 42.44 -38.66 4.79
CA ASP A 25 42.48 -37.60 5.81
C ASP A 25 42.86 -36.24 5.18
N GLY A 26 42.03 -35.23 5.39
CA GLY A 26 42.32 -33.88 4.97
C GLY A 26 41.37 -32.94 5.69
N ASN A 27 41.74 -32.49 6.88
CA ASN A 27 41.06 -31.46 7.64
C ASN A 27 41.17 -30.12 6.89
N SER A 28 40.25 -29.86 5.98
CA SER A 28 40.06 -28.54 5.40
C SER A 28 38.73 -27.99 5.92
N ASN A 29 38.82 -27.18 6.95
CA ASN A 29 37.75 -26.34 7.47
C ASN A 29 37.38 -25.31 6.37
N SER A 30 36.63 -25.72 5.37
CA SER A 30 35.97 -24.79 4.44
C SER A 30 34.75 -24.21 5.14
N THR A 31 34.96 -23.14 5.89
CA THR A 31 33.93 -22.20 6.25
C THR A 31 33.38 -21.66 4.93
N GLN A 32 32.32 -22.29 4.43
CA GLN A 32 31.46 -21.63 3.43
C GLN A 32 31.00 -20.30 4.03
N PRO A 33 31.15 -19.18 3.32
CA PRO A 33 30.56 -17.95 3.78
C PRO A 33 29.04 -18.22 3.90
N GLN A 34 28.50 -18.13 5.11
CA GLN A 34 27.07 -18.06 5.29
C GLN A 34 26.62 -16.86 4.47
N GLU A 35 25.89 -17.11 3.37
CA GLU A 35 25.21 -16.08 2.59
C GLU A 35 24.27 -15.39 3.57
N GLN A 36 24.67 -14.20 4.03
CA GLN A 36 23.81 -13.38 4.89
C GLN A 36 22.48 -13.22 4.17
N ALA A 37 21.41 -13.76 4.75
CA ALA A 37 20.09 -13.70 4.18
C ALA A 37 19.79 -12.24 3.83
N LYS A 38 19.76 -11.94 2.54
CA LYS A 38 19.57 -10.59 2.00
C LYS A 38 18.26 -10.06 2.56
N LEU A 39 18.31 -8.96 3.31
CA LEU A 39 17.11 -8.32 3.84
C LEU A 39 16.18 -7.97 2.67
N GLN A 40 14.94 -8.41 2.76
CA GLN A 40 13.92 -8.03 1.79
C GLN A 40 13.55 -6.54 1.99
N PRO A 41 13.24 -5.80 0.91
CA PRO A 41 12.97 -4.38 1.00
C PRO A 41 11.61 -4.07 1.62
N ILE A 42 11.47 -2.84 2.11
CA ILE A 42 10.17 -2.19 2.26
C ILE A 42 9.87 -1.42 0.97
N VAL A 43 8.61 -1.47 0.51
CA VAL A 43 8.15 -0.66 -0.63
C VAL A 43 7.42 0.57 -0.10
N ILE A 44 7.78 1.76 -0.58
CA ILE A 44 7.08 3.01 -0.30
C ILE A 44 6.55 3.54 -1.63
N GLN A 45 5.25 3.84 -1.68
CA GLN A 45 4.56 4.25 -2.89
C GLN A 45 4.07 5.69 -2.78
N GLY A 46 4.15 6.43 -3.89
CA GLY A 46 3.49 7.71 -4.09
C GLY A 46 2.98 7.79 -5.53
N ALA A 47 1.85 8.46 -5.77
CA ALA A 47 1.23 8.52 -7.08
C ALA A 47 1.96 9.47 -8.04
N LEU A 48 2.33 10.63 -7.55
CA LEU A 48 2.86 11.75 -8.32
C LEU A 48 4.36 11.97 -8.10
N PRO A 49 5.04 12.73 -8.99
CA PRO A 49 6.43 13.13 -8.74
C PRO A 49 6.62 13.83 -7.39
N VAL A 50 5.72 14.75 -7.04
CA VAL A 50 5.73 15.50 -5.77
C VAL A 50 5.53 14.59 -4.54
N GLU A 51 5.14 13.35 -4.73
CA GLU A 51 4.93 12.34 -3.68
C GLU A 51 5.96 11.21 -3.72
N SER A 52 6.90 11.20 -4.68
CA SER A 52 7.83 10.07 -4.84
C SER A 52 9.29 10.45 -5.08
N GLU A 53 9.54 11.56 -5.79
CA GLU A 53 10.90 11.83 -6.29
C GLU A 53 11.86 12.30 -5.20
N LYS A 54 11.36 13.01 -4.17
CA LYS A 54 12.18 13.44 -3.03
C LYS A 54 12.66 12.24 -2.19
N MET A 55 11.80 11.24 -1.96
CA MET A 55 12.22 9.99 -1.32
C MET A 55 13.26 9.23 -2.14
N ALA A 56 13.01 9.13 -3.46
CA ALA A 56 13.92 8.44 -4.37
C ALA A 56 15.32 9.09 -4.40
N ALA A 57 15.38 10.42 -4.31
CA ALA A 57 16.64 11.15 -4.25
C ALA A 57 17.43 10.94 -2.94
N GLN A 58 16.79 10.42 -1.89
CA GLN A 58 17.45 10.12 -0.61
C GLN A 58 17.98 8.68 -0.52
N LEU A 59 17.78 7.86 -1.55
CA LEU A 59 18.30 6.50 -1.56
C LEU A 59 19.79 6.47 -1.93
N ASP A 60 20.56 5.78 -1.11
CA ASP A 60 21.95 5.44 -1.44
C ASP A 60 21.99 4.36 -2.52
N ASN A 61 22.93 4.48 -3.48
CA ASN A 61 23.13 3.54 -4.59
C ASN A 61 21.83 3.29 -5.40
N ALA A 62 21.04 4.31 -5.59
CA ALA A 62 19.76 4.22 -6.28
C ALA A 62 19.92 3.75 -7.73
N THR A 63 19.14 2.76 -8.12
CA THR A 63 18.96 2.32 -9.51
C THR A 63 17.51 2.45 -9.91
N VAL A 64 17.26 2.76 -11.19
CA VAL A 64 15.92 2.92 -11.74
C VAL A 64 15.54 1.68 -12.55
N GLU A 65 14.33 1.20 -12.34
CA GLU A 65 13.74 0.13 -13.13
C GLU A 65 12.36 0.57 -13.64
N MET A 66 12.08 0.28 -14.91
CA MET A 66 10.76 0.48 -15.51
C MET A 66 10.13 -0.89 -15.74
N ILE A 67 8.92 -1.09 -15.21
CA ILE A 67 8.11 -2.29 -15.49
C ILE A 67 6.84 -1.78 -16.16
N GLY A 68 6.73 -1.96 -17.46
CA GLY A 68 5.77 -1.20 -18.27
C GLY A 68 6.04 0.29 -18.13
N GLU A 69 5.00 1.04 -17.76
CA GLU A 69 5.08 2.49 -17.57
C GLU A 69 5.30 2.89 -16.08
N TRP A 70 5.39 1.92 -15.16
CA TRP A 70 5.63 2.18 -13.75
C TRP A 70 7.11 2.26 -13.43
N LYS A 71 7.48 3.28 -12.67
CA LYS A 71 8.87 3.57 -12.31
C LYS A 71 9.15 3.16 -10.87
N PHE A 72 10.23 2.42 -10.68
CA PHE A 72 10.73 1.96 -9.39
C PHE A 72 12.17 2.42 -9.19
N TRP A 73 12.47 2.98 -8.04
CA TRP A 73 13.84 3.27 -7.60
C TRP A 73 14.22 2.28 -6.50
N LYS A 74 15.30 1.56 -6.71
CA LYS A 74 15.82 0.59 -5.75
C LYS A 74 17.13 1.08 -5.17
N GLY A 75 17.26 1.05 -3.87
CA GLY A 75 18.48 1.47 -3.17
C GLY A 75 18.44 1.11 -1.70
N THR A 76 19.20 1.84 -0.91
CA THR A 76 19.16 1.72 0.55
C THR A 76 18.85 3.08 1.16
N TYR A 77 18.13 3.07 2.27
CA TYR A 77 17.93 4.24 3.11
C TYR A 77 18.42 3.93 4.51
N LYS A 78 19.43 4.67 4.99
CA LYS A 78 20.11 4.42 6.28
C LYS A 78 20.55 2.96 6.45
N GLY A 79 21.04 2.36 5.35
CA GLY A 79 21.52 0.98 5.31
C GLY A 79 20.46 -0.11 5.12
N TYR A 80 19.17 0.23 5.09
CA TYR A 80 18.09 -0.72 4.85
C TYR A 80 17.64 -0.72 3.38
N PRO A 81 17.32 -1.89 2.79
CA PRO A 81 16.83 -1.95 1.41
C PRO A 81 15.43 -1.34 1.30
N VAL A 82 15.29 -0.41 0.36
CA VAL A 82 14.04 0.31 0.08
C VAL A 82 13.78 0.33 -1.41
N VAL A 83 12.52 0.18 -1.79
CA VAL A 83 12.03 0.42 -3.14
C VAL A 83 11.01 1.54 -3.09
N ILE A 84 11.25 2.62 -3.83
CA ILE A 84 10.25 3.67 -4.03
C ILE A 84 9.51 3.37 -5.34
N SER A 85 8.18 3.38 -5.29
CA SER A 85 7.31 3.12 -6.45
C SER A 85 6.51 4.37 -6.79
N LYS A 86 6.64 4.88 -8.04
CA LYS A 86 5.73 5.87 -8.59
C LYS A 86 4.55 5.15 -9.24
N THR A 87 3.42 5.08 -8.51
CA THR A 87 2.26 4.29 -8.93
C THR A 87 1.48 4.92 -10.05
N ARG A 88 1.58 6.23 -10.28
CA ARG A 88 0.63 7.04 -11.01
C ARG A 88 -0.71 7.15 -10.26
N MET A 89 -1.51 8.14 -10.63
CA MET A 89 -2.78 8.46 -10.00
C MET A 89 -3.85 7.41 -10.33
N GLY A 90 -4.69 7.12 -9.35
CA GLY A 90 -5.88 6.31 -9.49
C GLY A 90 -5.74 4.85 -9.06
N MET A 91 -6.87 4.26 -8.69
CA MET A 91 -6.92 2.92 -8.08
C MET A 91 -6.39 1.81 -9.00
N SER A 92 -6.68 1.86 -10.29
CA SER A 92 -6.19 0.87 -11.27
C SER A 92 -4.67 0.90 -11.40
N ASN A 93 -4.07 2.09 -11.44
CA ASN A 93 -2.64 2.26 -11.54
C ASN A 93 -1.93 1.79 -10.27
N SER A 94 -2.44 2.16 -9.11
CA SER A 94 -1.84 1.79 -7.83
C SER A 94 -1.96 0.29 -7.54
N ALA A 95 -3.09 -0.34 -7.86
CA ALA A 95 -3.25 -1.79 -7.78
C ALA A 95 -2.22 -2.54 -8.63
N ALA A 96 -2.07 -2.13 -9.91
CA ALA A 96 -1.11 -2.74 -10.83
C ALA A 96 0.34 -2.57 -10.34
N ALA A 97 0.73 -1.35 -9.96
CA ALA A 97 2.06 -1.06 -9.43
C ALA A 97 2.36 -1.87 -8.16
N THR A 98 1.36 -2.06 -7.29
CA THR A 98 1.49 -2.85 -6.07
C THR A 98 1.71 -4.32 -6.36
N ALA A 99 0.91 -4.91 -7.25
CA ALA A 99 1.08 -6.30 -7.65
C ALA A 99 2.46 -6.55 -8.29
N LEU A 100 2.91 -5.64 -9.15
CA LEU A 100 4.26 -5.68 -9.73
C LEU A 100 5.35 -5.58 -8.65
N ALA A 101 5.21 -4.65 -7.70
CA ALA A 101 6.18 -4.49 -6.62
C ALA A 101 6.28 -5.77 -5.76
N ILE A 102 5.16 -6.39 -5.42
CA ILE A 102 5.12 -7.63 -4.65
C ILE A 102 5.80 -8.77 -5.42
N GLN A 103 5.47 -8.94 -6.69
CA GLN A 103 6.02 -10.03 -7.51
C GLN A 103 7.52 -9.88 -7.76
N HIS A 104 8.01 -8.66 -8.03
CA HIS A 104 9.41 -8.43 -8.40
C HIS A 104 10.33 -8.28 -7.19
N TYR A 105 9.87 -7.66 -6.11
CA TYR A 105 10.75 -7.28 -4.98
C TYR A 105 10.51 -8.07 -3.70
N LYS A 106 9.39 -8.80 -3.59
CA LYS A 106 9.02 -9.58 -2.40
C LYS A 106 9.15 -8.76 -1.11
N PRO A 107 8.48 -7.61 -0.99
CA PRO A 107 8.67 -6.71 0.14
C PRO A 107 8.17 -7.31 1.44
N ILE A 108 8.79 -6.91 2.57
CA ILE A 108 8.32 -7.26 3.91
C ILE A 108 7.14 -6.40 4.36
N ALA A 109 6.93 -5.25 3.73
CA ALA A 109 5.82 -4.35 3.99
C ALA A 109 5.66 -3.33 2.86
N ILE A 110 4.46 -2.73 2.77
CA ILE A 110 4.13 -1.65 1.84
C ILE A 110 3.60 -0.46 2.62
N ILE A 111 4.17 0.72 2.38
CA ILE A 111 3.64 2.02 2.80
C ILE A 111 3.13 2.73 1.55
N ASN A 112 1.83 3.03 1.48
CA ASN A 112 1.29 3.88 0.44
C ASN A 112 1.03 5.28 1.03
N GLN A 113 1.76 6.28 0.56
CA GLN A 113 1.70 7.63 1.10
C GLN A 113 1.39 8.66 0.01
N GLY A 114 0.88 9.81 0.42
CA GLY A 114 0.59 10.92 -0.48
C GLY A 114 -0.30 11.98 0.13
N THR A 115 -0.75 12.89 -0.71
CA THR A 115 -1.66 13.97 -0.34
C THR A 115 -3.11 13.52 -0.33
N ALA A 116 -3.97 14.23 0.41
CA ALA A 116 -5.40 13.92 0.50
C ALA A 116 -6.24 15.18 0.76
N GLY A 117 -7.51 15.13 0.38
CA GLY A 117 -8.54 16.07 0.78
C GLY A 117 -9.11 15.72 2.17
N GLY A 118 -9.28 16.71 3.03
CA GLY A 118 -9.82 16.51 4.38
C GLY A 118 -11.32 16.36 4.40
N HIS A 119 -11.82 15.30 5.07
CA HIS A 119 -13.22 15.09 5.38
C HIS A 119 -13.55 15.48 6.82
N ASP A 120 -12.64 15.20 7.75
CA ASP A 120 -12.75 15.56 9.17
C ASP A 120 -12.52 17.07 9.32
N PRO A 121 -13.51 17.84 9.83
CA PRO A 121 -13.39 19.29 9.98
C PRO A 121 -12.38 19.73 11.05
N ASP A 122 -11.98 18.84 11.95
CA ASP A 122 -11.01 19.12 13.01
C ASP A 122 -9.55 18.97 12.55
N LEU A 123 -9.33 18.47 11.32
CA LEU A 123 -8.01 18.33 10.72
C LEU A 123 -7.69 19.49 9.78
N HIS A 124 -6.41 19.84 9.69
CA HIS A 124 -5.93 20.98 8.93
C HIS A 124 -4.84 20.58 7.93
N VAL A 125 -4.56 21.45 6.96
CA VAL A 125 -3.44 21.25 6.03
C VAL A 125 -2.15 21.02 6.79
N PHE A 126 -1.35 20.05 6.35
CA PHE A 126 -0.18 19.44 7.00
C PHE A 126 -0.50 18.42 8.11
N ASP A 127 -1.73 18.24 8.56
CA ASP A 127 -2.01 17.11 9.45
C ASP A 127 -1.86 15.79 8.71
N ILE A 128 -1.35 14.78 9.39
CA ILE A 128 -1.14 13.43 8.85
C ILE A 128 -2.16 12.48 9.44
N VAL A 129 -2.85 11.74 8.57
CA VAL A 129 -3.72 10.63 8.94
C VAL A 129 -3.01 9.31 8.66
N LEU A 130 -2.82 8.52 9.71
CA LEU A 130 -2.41 7.13 9.65
C LEU A 130 -3.64 6.28 9.38
N GLY A 131 -3.65 5.52 8.31
CA GLY A 131 -4.75 4.66 7.91
C GLY A 131 -4.92 3.48 8.87
N LYS A 132 -5.52 3.74 10.05
CA LYS A 132 -6.00 2.65 10.89
C LYS A 132 -6.94 1.76 10.12
N TYR A 133 -7.76 2.40 9.28
CA TYR A 133 -8.59 1.74 8.29
C TYR A 133 -8.42 2.42 6.92
N THR A 134 -8.57 1.62 5.87
CA THR A 134 -8.64 2.09 4.49
C THR A 134 -9.85 1.48 3.83
N THR A 135 -10.64 2.27 3.09
CA THR A 135 -11.90 1.82 2.51
C THR A 135 -12.14 2.42 1.12
N ASN A 136 -12.77 1.64 0.23
CA ASN A 136 -13.22 2.15 -1.05
C ASN A 136 -14.55 2.92 -0.87
N ILE A 137 -14.53 4.22 -1.19
CA ILE A 137 -15.71 5.10 -1.15
C ILE A 137 -16.25 5.42 -2.54
N GLY A 138 -15.86 4.69 -3.56
CA GLY A 138 -16.32 4.83 -4.94
C GLY A 138 -17.31 3.77 -5.40
N THR A 139 -17.60 2.75 -4.59
CA THR A 139 -18.47 1.64 -4.96
C THR A 139 -19.89 1.84 -4.37
N PHE A 140 -20.81 2.31 -5.21
CA PHE A 140 -22.17 2.64 -4.79
C PHE A 140 -23.23 2.03 -5.69
N LYS A 141 -24.39 1.76 -5.07
CA LYS A 141 -25.66 1.49 -5.75
C LYS A 141 -26.51 2.76 -5.73
N THR A 142 -26.88 3.23 -6.91
CA THR A 142 -27.74 4.37 -7.06
C THR A 142 -29.22 3.95 -6.98
N PRO A 143 -30.13 4.81 -6.50
CA PRO A 143 -31.56 4.53 -6.57
C PRO A 143 -32.03 4.50 -8.03
N ASN A 144 -33.05 3.67 -8.30
CA ASN A 144 -33.68 3.65 -9.62
C ASN A 144 -34.56 4.91 -9.74
N LYS A 145 -34.27 5.77 -10.73
CA LYS A 145 -35.01 6.98 -11.01
C LYS A 145 -35.44 7.04 -12.50
N PRO A 146 -36.60 7.58 -12.82
CA PRO A 146 -37.02 7.76 -14.21
C PRO A 146 -36.16 8.81 -14.92
N VAL A 147 -36.21 8.82 -16.25
CA VAL A 147 -35.55 9.87 -17.06
C VAL A 147 -36.08 11.24 -16.63
N GLY A 148 -35.18 12.20 -16.39
CA GLY A 148 -35.49 13.52 -15.85
C GLY A 148 -35.62 13.58 -14.33
N GLY A 149 -35.53 12.46 -13.61
CA GLY A 149 -35.57 12.42 -12.13
C GLY A 149 -34.33 12.94 -11.43
N GLY A 150 -33.28 13.27 -12.19
CA GLY A 150 -32.03 13.81 -11.67
C GLY A 150 -31.16 12.79 -10.92
N SER A 151 -29.99 13.24 -10.49
CA SER A 151 -29.06 12.47 -9.67
C SER A 151 -28.80 13.20 -8.35
N ASN A 152 -28.73 12.45 -7.25
CA ASN A 152 -28.36 12.96 -5.94
C ASN A 152 -27.43 11.96 -5.26
N ALA A 153 -26.16 12.31 -5.15
CA ALA A 153 -25.14 11.43 -4.57
C ALA A 153 -25.39 11.12 -3.08
N LEU A 154 -26.13 11.95 -2.37
CA LEU A 154 -26.48 11.72 -0.96
C LEU A 154 -27.47 10.56 -0.76
N GLU A 155 -28.13 10.12 -1.84
CA GLU A 155 -29.04 8.97 -1.83
C GLU A 155 -28.34 7.65 -2.22
N TRP A 156 -27.07 7.70 -2.57
CA TRP A 156 -26.32 6.52 -2.97
C TRP A 156 -25.95 5.68 -1.76
N ASN A 157 -26.17 4.38 -1.87
CA ASN A 157 -25.83 3.43 -0.83
C ASN A 157 -24.61 2.60 -1.23
N GLU A 158 -23.83 2.20 -0.28
CA GLU A 158 -22.74 1.24 -0.52
C GLU A 158 -23.31 -0.02 -1.17
N ALA A 159 -22.68 -0.48 -2.26
CA ALA A 159 -23.27 -1.49 -3.12
C ALA A 159 -22.70 -2.89 -2.90
N PHE A 160 -21.39 -3.00 -2.86
CA PHE A 160 -20.71 -4.28 -2.93
C PHE A 160 -19.53 -4.31 -1.98
N ASP A 161 -19.22 -5.49 -1.55
CA ASP A 161 -18.01 -5.77 -0.83
C ASP A 161 -16.83 -5.83 -1.78
N VAL A 162 -15.69 -5.35 -1.33
CA VAL A 162 -14.51 -5.16 -2.18
C VAL A 162 -13.85 -6.51 -2.53
N LEU A 163 -14.04 -7.51 -1.67
CA LEU A 163 -13.62 -8.89 -1.90
C LEU A 163 -14.82 -9.80 -1.71
N PRO A 164 -15.53 -10.15 -2.79
CA PRO A 164 -16.45 -11.27 -2.73
C PRO A 164 -15.62 -12.51 -2.44
N ASP A 165 -16.06 -13.29 -1.50
CA ASP A 165 -15.43 -14.53 -1.14
C ASP A 165 -15.57 -15.60 -2.23
N ASP A 166 -14.84 -16.69 -2.10
CA ASP A 166 -14.95 -17.83 -2.99
C ASP A 166 -16.42 -18.26 -3.08
N GLU A 167 -16.95 -18.41 -4.30
CA GLU A 167 -18.32 -18.87 -4.55
C GLU A 167 -18.64 -20.22 -3.87
N SER A 168 -17.63 -20.93 -3.41
CA SER A 168 -17.74 -22.18 -2.65
C SER A 168 -18.03 -21.97 -1.16
N ASP A 169 -17.86 -20.73 -0.61
CA ASP A 169 -18.15 -20.45 0.78
C ASP A 169 -19.64 -20.10 0.96
N PRO A 170 -20.38 -20.87 1.76
CA PRO A 170 -21.80 -20.59 2.02
C PRO A 170 -22.05 -19.30 2.81
N GLU A 171 -21.01 -18.72 3.45
CA GLU A 171 -21.09 -17.47 4.20
C GLU A 171 -19.89 -16.56 3.86
N PRO A 172 -19.91 -15.91 2.67
CA PRO A 172 -18.79 -15.11 2.21
C PRO A 172 -18.52 -13.93 3.16
N ILE A 173 -17.27 -13.78 3.56
CA ILE A 173 -16.80 -12.65 4.39
C ILE A 173 -16.54 -11.45 3.48
N ALA A 174 -17.35 -10.44 3.62
CA ALA A 174 -17.18 -9.18 2.92
C ALA A 174 -16.20 -8.26 3.65
N ILE A 175 -15.14 -7.85 2.99
CA ILE A 175 -14.16 -6.91 3.55
C ILE A 175 -14.37 -5.54 2.91
N ARG A 176 -14.86 -4.58 3.69
CA ARG A 176 -15.01 -3.19 3.26
C ARG A 176 -13.91 -2.28 3.75
N LYS A 177 -13.33 -2.59 4.91
CA LYS A 177 -12.26 -1.81 5.53
C LYS A 177 -11.06 -2.70 5.75
N PHE A 178 -9.92 -2.30 5.22
CA PHE A 178 -8.64 -2.93 5.46
C PHE A 178 -7.97 -2.27 6.66
N GLU A 179 -7.57 -3.06 7.63
CA GLU A 179 -6.82 -2.56 8.79
C GLU A 179 -5.37 -2.28 8.40
N GLY A 180 -4.83 -1.15 8.89
CA GLY A 180 -3.41 -0.87 8.84
C GLY A 180 -2.62 -1.84 9.72
N ASP A 181 -1.46 -2.28 9.24
CA ASP A 181 -0.61 -3.19 9.99
C ASP A 181 -0.16 -2.60 11.32
N LYS A 182 -0.29 -3.35 12.41
CA LYS A 182 -0.03 -2.88 13.77
C LYS A 182 1.43 -2.49 14.01
N GLU A 183 2.38 -3.21 13.41
CA GLU A 183 3.80 -2.91 13.57
C GLU A 183 4.20 -1.68 12.76
N LEU A 184 3.61 -1.47 11.58
CA LEU A 184 3.77 -0.24 10.81
C LEU A 184 3.15 0.97 11.53
N LEU A 185 1.97 0.83 12.16
CA LEU A 185 1.37 1.86 13.00
C LEU A 185 2.27 2.21 14.19
N LEU A 186 2.84 1.20 14.88
CA LEU A 186 3.81 1.43 15.96
C LEU A 186 5.06 2.16 15.45
N ALA A 187 5.55 1.82 14.26
CA ALA A 187 6.68 2.52 13.64
C ALA A 187 6.32 3.98 13.32
N ALA A 188 5.10 4.23 12.83
CA ALA A 188 4.62 5.58 12.58
C ALA A 188 4.53 6.42 13.86
N TYR A 189 4.05 5.85 14.96
CA TYR A 189 4.08 6.54 16.25
C TYR A 189 5.50 6.84 16.77
N LYS A 190 6.47 5.96 16.51
CA LYS A 190 7.86 6.23 16.85
C LYS A 190 8.48 7.34 15.96
N ALA A 191 8.01 7.50 14.74
CA ALA A 191 8.42 8.58 13.85
C ALA A 191 7.75 9.92 14.18
N LYS A 192 6.59 9.93 14.83
CA LYS A 192 5.79 11.13 15.13
C LYS A 192 6.58 12.29 15.76
N PRO A 193 7.50 12.09 16.73
CA PRO A 193 8.25 13.20 17.32
C PRO A 193 9.09 14.00 16.33
N ASN A 194 9.44 13.44 15.18
CA ASN A 194 10.21 14.09 14.13
C ASN A 194 9.35 15.00 13.24
N TYR A 195 8.04 14.83 13.28
CA TYR A 195 7.10 15.60 12.48
C TYR A 195 6.57 16.79 13.26
N THR A 196 6.83 18.01 12.77
CA THR A 196 6.53 19.26 13.48
C THR A 196 5.61 20.22 12.71
N LYS A 197 5.14 19.83 11.50
CA LYS A 197 4.35 20.72 10.64
C LYS A 197 2.85 20.67 10.92
N GLY A 198 2.38 19.61 11.59
CA GLY A 198 0.98 19.36 11.94
C GLY A 198 0.89 18.23 12.95
N GLN A 199 -0.31 17.82 13.25
CA GLN A 199 -0.54 16.65 14.09
C GLN A 199 -0.48 15.36 13.27
N VAL A 200 -0.25 14.23 13.96
CA VAL A 200 -0.33 12.88 13.40
C VAL A 200 -1.39 12.13 14.19
N VAL A 201 -2.44 11.69 13.49
CA VAL A 201 -3.59 11.00 14.08
C VAL A 201 -3.91 9.69 13.36
N GLU A 202 -4.58 8.76 14.02
CA GLU A 202 -5.22 7.63 13.34
C GLU A 202 -6.55 8.05 12.74
N GLY A 203 -6.90 7.45 11.59
CA GLY A 203 -8.19 7.69 10.95
C GLY A 203 -8.52 6.66 9.89
N THR A 204 -9.60 6.91 9.16
CA THR A 204 -10.00 6.13 8.00
C THR A 204 -9.68 6.89 6.72
N ILE A 205 -8.90 6.28 5.83
CA ILE A 205 -8.62 6.80 4.50
C ILE A 205 -9.69 6.26 3.54
N GLY A 206 -10.42 7.15 2.87
CA GLY A 206 -11.36 6.82 1.82
C GLY A 206 -10.71 6.97 0.45
N SER A 207 -10.85 5.97 -0.43
CA SER A 207 -10.30 6.01 -1.78
C SER A 207 -11.38 5.91 -2.84
N ALA A 208 -11.32 6.79 -3.86
CA ALA A 208 -12.12 6.70 -5.08
C ALA A 208 -11.42 7.47 -6.21
N ASP A 209 -11.63 7.05 -7.45
CA ASP A 209 -11.17 7.82 -8.63
C ASP A 209 -12.07 9.06 -8.85
N THR A 210 -12.18 9.88 -7.80
CA THR A 210 -13.04 11.07 -7.77
C THR A 210 -12.38 12.16 -6.94
N TRP A 211 -12.45 13.39 -7.39
CA TRP A 211 -12.11 14.58 -6.61
C TRP A 211 -13.42 15.25 -6.17
N ASN A 212 -13.77 15.10 -4.88
CA ASN A 212 -14.98 15.68 -4.36
C ASN A 212 -14.80 17.15 -3.97
N ASN A 213 -15.71 18.02 -4.50
CA ASN A 213 -15.83 19.42 -4.10
C ASN A 213 -17.24 19.74 -3.55
N GLU A 214 -18.08 18.72 -3.41
CA GLU A 214 -19.44 18.86 -2.87
C GLU A 214 -19.42 18.72 -1.35
N LEU A 215 -19.57 19.81 -0.62
CA LEU A 215 -19.41 19.84 0.84
C LEU A 215 -20.38 18.90 1.56
N ASP A 216 -21.62 18.76 1.06
CA ASP A 216 -22.60 17.83 1.65
C ASP A 216 -22.16 16.37 1.47
N ARG A 217 -21.54 16.04 0.34
CA ARG A 217 -20.99 14.71 0.08
C ARG A 217 -19.78 14.42 0.96
N ILE A 218 -18.85 15.37 1.09
CA ILE A 218 -17.70 15.32 1.99
C ILE A 218 -18.16 15.09 3.43
N LYS A 219 -19.15 15.87 3.88
CA LYS A 219 -19.76 15.70 5.21
C LYS A 219 -20.38 14.31 5.39
N GLN A 220 -21.06 13.79 4.38
CA GLN A 220 -21.65 12.44 4.42
C GLN A 220 -20.56 11.37 4.54
N PHE A 221 -19.47 11.47 3.79
CA PHE A 221 -18.34 10.55 3.91
C PHE A 221 -17.77 10.53 5.34
N HIS A 222 -17.61 11.69 5.95
CA HIS A 222 -17.15 11.77 7.33
C HIS A 222 -18.18 11.21 8.32
N THR A 223 -19.43 11.68 8.27
CA THR A 223 -20.41 11.38 9.32
C THR A 223 -21.06 10.01 9.21
N VAL A 224 -21.19 9.45 7.99
CA VAL A 224 -21.85 8.17 7.74
C VAL A 224 -20.83 7.05 7.56
N TYR A 225 -19.76 7.30 6.80
CA TYR A 225 -18.76 6.27 6.48
C TYR A 225 -17.52 6.36 7.36
N GLY A 226 -17.40 7.42 8.16
CA GLY A 226 -16.33 7.59 9.16
C GLY A 226 -14.97 7.90 8.58
N THR A 227 -14.90 8.43 7.34
CA THR A 227 -13.63 8.80 6.71
C THR A 227 -13.07 10.10 7.28
N SER A 228 -11.77 10.16 7.45
CA SER A 228 -11.04 11.36 7.88
C SER A 228 -10.50 12.17 6.70
N VAL A 229 -10.14 11.46 5.62
CA VAL A 229 -9.59 12.02 4.38
C VAL A 229 -10.02 11.21 3.16
N GLU A 230 -9.91 11.80 1.96
CA GLU A 230 -10.07 11.10 0.69
C GLU A 230 -8.86 11.25 -0.23
N GLU A 231 -8.63 10.24 -1.03
CA GLU A 231 -7.60 10.18 -2.06
C GLU A 231 -7.95 9.12 -3.12
N MET A 232 -7.00 8.70 -3.97
CA MET A 232 -7.35 7.89 -5.15
C MET A 232 -6.59 6.55 -5.25
N GLU A 233 -5.88 6.07 -4.21
CA GLU A 233 -4.97 4.92 -4.33
C GLU A 233 -5.08 3.88 -3.20
N ALA A 234 -5.11 4.33 -1.95
CA ALA A 234 -4.81 3.50 -0.78
C ALA A 234 -5.70 2.25 -0.66
N ALA A 235 -7.00 2.34 -0.98
CA ALA A 235 -7.88 1.17 -0.87
C ALA A 235 -7.50 0.06 -1.84
N SER A 236 -7.11 0.39 -3.07
CA SER A 236 -6.67 -0.61 -4.03
C SER A 236 -5.32 -1.22 -3.66
N VAL A 237 -4.40 -0.42 -3.11
CA VAL A 237 -3.13 -0.93 -2.57
C VAL A 237 -3.37 -1.86 -1.39
N ALA A 238 -4.23 -1.45 -0.43
CA ALA A 238 -4.60 -2.25 0.73
C ALA A 238 -5.22 -3.59 0.32
N GLN A 239 -6.13 -3.57 -0.66
CA GLN A 239 -6.75 -4.78 -1.21
C GLN A 239 -5.73 -5.74 -1.81
N ILE A 240 -4.81 -5.25 -2.64
CA ILE A 240 -3.77 -6.09 -3.24
C ILE A 240 -2.80 -6.60 -2.16
N ALA A 241 -2.36 -5.75 -1.24
CA ALA A 241 -1.48 -6.15 -0.15
C ALA A 241 -2.13 -7.24 0.73
N HIS A 242 -3.42 -7.12 1.04
CA HIS A 242 -4.20 -8.11 1.77
C HIS A 242 -4.24 -9.47 1.03
N GLN A 243 -4.50 -9.47 -0.29
CA GLN A 243 -4.54 -10.70 -1.10
C GLN A 243 -3.20 -11.45 -1.15
N PHE A 244 -2.10 -10.73 -1.00
CA PHE A 244 -0.75 -11.30 -0.97
C PHE A 244 -0.19 -11.45 0.45
N GLU A 245 -1.00 -11.19 1.48
CA GLU A 245 -0.60 -11.25 2.89
C GLU A 245 0.64 -10.38 3.22
N VAL A 246 0.76 -9.23 2.54
CA VAL A 246 1.84 -8.28 2.77
C VAL A 246 1.37 -7.19 3.74
N PRO A 247 2.10 -6.92 4.84
CA PRO A 247 1.79 -5.83 5.77
C PRO A 247 1.66 -4.48 5.04
N PHE A 248 0.58 -3.72 5.35
CA PHE A 248 0.25 -2.48 4.67
C PHE A 248 -0.06 -1.36 5.65
N LEU A 249 0.33 -0.13 5.29
CA LEU A 249 -0.11 1.10 5.94
C LEU A 249 -0.32 2.22 4.92
N GLY A 250 -1.52 2.82 4.93
CA GLY A 250 -1.79 4.09 4.27
C GLY A 250 -1.33 5.26 5.15
N ILE A 251 -0.67 6.25 4.56
CA ILE A 251 -0.31 7.52 5.23
C ILE A 251 -0.78 8.66 4.33
N ARG A 252 -1.59 9.56 4.85
CA ARG A 252 -2.05 10.72 4.08
C ARG A 252 -1.85 12.01 4.83
N ILE A 253 -1.30 12.99 4.12
CA ILE A 253 -1.20 14.36 4.60
C ILE A 253 -2.30 15.21 3.97
N LEU A 254 -2.98 16.01 4.78
CA LEU A 254 -3.99 16.93 4.23
C LEU A 254 -3.32 18.01 3.41
N SER A 255 -3.69 18.11 2.14
CA SER A 255 -3.25 19.14 1.20
C SER A 255 -4.31 20.24 1.00
N ASN A 256 -5.57 19.89 1.25
CA ASN A 256 -6.70 20.78 1.08
C ASN A 256 -7.88 20.32 1.94
N ASN A 257 -8.67 21.26 2.42
CA ASN A 257 -9.95 21.02 3.08
C ASN A 257 -10.79 22.32 3.07
N ILE A 258 -11.94 22.30 3.77
CA ILE A 258 -12.83 23.47 3.85
C ILE A 258 -12.14 24.70 4.48
N THR A 259 -11.17 24.49 5.37
CA THR A 259 -10.50 25.60 6.09
C THR A 259 -9.52 26.39 5.21
N ASN A 260 -9.05 25.83 4.09
CA ASN A 260 -8.24 26.51 3.09
C ASN A 260 -8.96 26.69 1.73
N ASN A 261 -10.29 26.70 1.74
CA ASN A 261 -11.15 26.83 0.56
C ASN A 261 -10.89 25.76 -0.52
N GLY A 262 -10.47 24.56 -0.11
CA GLY A 262 -10.17 23.46 -1.02
C GLY A 262 -8.90 23.65 -1.87
N ALA A 263 -8.07 24.66 -1.58
CA ALA A 263 -6.85 24.91 -2.35
C ALA A 263 -5.79 23.85 -2.07
N TYR A 264 -5.33 23.17 -3.13
CA TYR A 264 -4.29 22.15 -3.05
C TYR A 264 -2.93 22.79 -2.73
N ASP A 265 -2.24 22.28 -1.68
CA ASP A 265 -0.87 22.69 -1.33
C ASP A 265 0.15 21.59 -1.66
N PRO A 266 0.93 21.71 -2.74
CA PRO A 266 1.90 20.70 -3.15
C PRO A 266 3.05 20.48 -2.14
N ALA A 267 3.36 21.46 -1.26
CA ALA A 267 4.40 21.32 -0.25
C ALA A 267 4.08 20.22 0.78
N THR A 268 2.81 19.89 0.93
CA THR A 268 2.38 18.77 1.78
C THR A 268 2.90 17.42 1.27
N GLY A 269 2.94 17.21 -0.05
CA GLY A 269 3.47 15.98 -0.64
C GLY A 269 4.93 15.74 -0.29
N GLU A 270 5.77 16.78 -0.26
CA GLU A 270 7.16 16.65 0.18
C GLU A 270 7.27 16.28 1.66
N ALA A 271 6.44 16.90 2.51
CA ALA A 271 6.43 16.63 3.94
C ALA A 271 5.97 15.19 4.25
N CYS A 272 5.01 14.66 3.47
CA CYS A 272 4.57 13.27 3.61
C CYS A 272 5.68 12.28 3.28
N GLN A 273 6.46 12.55 2.23
CA GLN A 273 7.60 11.70 1.85
C GLN A 273 8.64 11.58 2.97
N GLU A 274 8.98 12.71 3.62
CA GLU A 274 9.93 12.72 4.74
C GLU A 274 9.42 11.86 5.89
N TYR A 275 8.16 12.04 6.26
CA TYR A 275 7.55 11.27 7.32
C TYR A 275 7.47 9.77 6.99
N ALA A 276 7.13 9.40 5.76
CA ALA A 276 7.05 8.01 5.33
C ALA A 276 8.42 7.30 5.37
N LEU A 277 9.50 8.01 5.03
CA LEU A 277 10.87 7.49 5.19
C LEU A 277 11.24 7.25 6.66
N ASP A 278 10.85 8.16 7.55
CA ASP A 278 11.07 7.97 9.00
C ASP A 278 10.30 6.76 9.53
N VAL A 279 9.05 6.56 9.07
CA VAL A 279 8.26 5.36 9.41
C VAL A 279 8.94 4.09 8.93
N ALA A 280 9.41 4.08 7.68
CA ALA A 280 10.13 2.94 7.12
C ALA A 280 11.39 2.63 7.91
N GLU A 281 12.18 3.63 8.30
CA GLU A 281 13.36 3.46 9.14
C GLU A 281 13.01 2.81 10.49
N GLN A 282 11.98 3.31 11.19
CA GLN A 282 11.57 2.75 12.48
C GLN A 282 11.08 1.31 12.35
N TYR A 283 10.35 0.99 11.28
CA TYR A 283 9.90 -0.36 11.01
C TYR A 283 11.07 -1.32 10.74
N MET A 284 12.00 -0.93 9.87
CA MET A 284 13.18 -1.74 9.53
C MET A 284 14.09 -1.96 10.73
N LYS A 285 14.29 -0.95 11.58
CA LYS A 285 15.01 -1.07 12.86
C LYS A 285 14.38 -2.12 13.77
N ALA A 286 13.04 -2.10 13.90
CA ALA A 286 12.32 -3.08 14.72
C ALA A 286 12.48 -4.50 14.17
N LYS A 287 12.38 -4.68 12.85
CA LYS A 287 12.56 -5.99 12.20
C LYS A 287 14.00 -6.50 12.29
N ALA A 288 15.00 -5.62 12.23
CA ALA A 288 16.39 -6.00 12.41
C ALA A 288 16.71 -6.42 13.85
N ALA A 289 16.08 -5.81 14.84
CA ALA A 289 16.29 -6.15 16.26
C ALA A 289 15.58 -7.44 16.69
N ALA A 290 14.60 -7.91 15.92
CA ALA A 290 13.84 -9.14 16.19
C ALA A 290 14.52 -10.42 15.62
N LYS A 291 15.59 -10.27 14.86
CA LYS A 291 16.44 -11.37 14.32
C LYS A 291 17.63 -11.63 15.21
#